data_dc700075acf82893fdf747254d1be6d6
#
_entry.id   dc700075acf82893fdf747254d1be6d6
#
_cell.length_a   1.000
_cell.length_b   1.000
_cell.length_c   1.000
_cell.angle_alpha   90.00
_cell.angle_beta   90.00
_cell.angle_gamma   90.00
#
_symmetry.space_group_name_H-M   'P 1'
#
loop_
_entity.id
_entity.type
_entity.pdbx_description
1 polymer ?
#
loop_
_entity_poly.entity_id
_entity_poly.type
_entity_poly.pdbx_seq_one_letter_code
_entity_poly.pdbx_strand_id
1 'polypeptide(L)'
;QLCFGRGEILEKLNSNFEYGVLLLKNPNVSISTSETYKKFSHKFCKKNNIGTEIIEKIRNNLRNNGLNSLRIENPSIKIKNDLQLVIENENDSVKQALYLLSKLKNCLTFSMSGSGPTCFALFKDVDTANKALMENKSLFEINGFNSWVCKLLENGITSN
;
A
#
# COMPACT_ATOMS: atom_id res chain seq x y z
N GLN A 1 -11.44 -3.40 6.27
CA GLN A 1 -11.84 -2.67 7.48
C GLN A 1 -11.26 -1.27 7.46
N LEU A 2 -12.00 -0.30 7.93
CA LEU A 2 -11.49 1.02 8.30
C LEU A 2 -11.11 0.99 9.78
N CYS A 3 -9.93 1.52 10.09
CA CYS A 3 -9.45 1.60 11.46
C CYS A 3 -9.35 3.06 11.88
N PHE A 4 -9.88 3.39 13.07
CA PHE A 4 -9.85 4.73 13.65
C PHE A 4 -9.20 4.71 15.03
N GLY A 5 -8.93 5.89 15.58
CA GLY A 5 -8.25 6.04 16.85
C GLY A 5 -6.79 5.59 16.71
N ARG A 6 -6.35 4.69 17.58
CA ARG A 6 -5.04 4.02 17.52
C ARG A 6 -5.11 2.66 16.81
N GLY A 7 -6.24 2.35 16.15
CA GLY A 7 -6.55 1.06 15.53
C GLY A 7 -7.55 0.21 16.31
N GLU A 8 -8.07 0.71 17.42
CA GLU A 8 -9.02 0.00 18.29
C GLU A 8 -10.47 0.09 17.80
N ILE A 9 -10.80 1.08 16.97
CA ILE A 9 -12.12 1.23 16.39
C ILE A 9 -12.10 0.67 14.99
N LEU A 10 -12.79 -0.46 14.78
CA LEU A 10 -12.83 -1.18 13.50
C LEU A 10 -14.21 -1.05 12.87
N GLU A 11 -14.25 -0.67 11.61
CA GLU A 11 -15.46 -0.62 10.80
C GLU A 11 -15.31 -1.55 9.60
N LYS A 12 -16.28 -2.47 9.45
CA LYS A 12 -16.30 -3.39 8.31
C LYS A 12 -16.74 -2.65 7.05
N LEU A 13 -15.97 -2.78 5.97
CA LEU A 13 -16.38 -2.34 4.64
C LEU A 13 -17.11 -3.50 3.95
N ASN A 14 -18.31 -3.22 3.45
CA ASN A 14 -19.04 -4.15 2.59
C ASN A 14 -18.52 -4.00 1.16
N SER A 15 -17.61 -4.87 0.75
CA SER A 15 -17.13 -4.90 -0.63
C SER A 15 -16.65 -6.30 -0.98
N ASN A 16 -17.02 -6.78 -2.17
CA ASN A 16 -16.42 -7.98 -2.75
C ASN A 16 -14.98 -7.65 -3.14
N PHE A 17 -14.02 -8.23 -2.42
CA PHE A 17 -12.60 -7.99 -2.64
C PHE A 17 -12.01 -9.08 -3.55
N GLU A 18 -12.13 -8.91 -4.86
CA GLU A 18 -11.44 -9.77 -5.84
C GLU A 18 -10.10 -9.18 -6.31
N TYR A 19 -9.63 -8.17 -5.59
CA TYR A 19 -8.40 -7.47 -5.97
C TYR A 19 -7.16 -8.36 -5.89
N GLY A 20 -6.31 -8.23 -6.91
CA GLY A 20 -4.96 -8.80 -6.91
C GLY A 20 -3.96 -7.83 -6.31
N VAL A 21 -3.02 -8.35 -5.53
CA VAL A 21 -1.91 -7.59 -4.95
C VAL A 21 -0.60 -8.16 -5.44
N LEU A 22 0.23 -7.36 -6.08
CA LEU A 22 1.60 -7.69 -6.41
C LEU A 22 2.51 -7.09 -5.33
N LEU A 23 3.35 -7.93 -4.75
CA LEU A 23 4.31 -7.57 -3.71
C LEU A 23 5.73 -7.58 -4.27
N LEU A 24 6.52 -6.57 -3.93
CA LEU A 24 7.96 -6.51 -4.15
C LEU A 24 8.70 -6.37 -2.83
N LYS A 25 9.72 -7.20 -2.63
CA LYS A 25 10.61 -7.10 -1.47
C LYS A 25 12.05 -7.45 -1.87
N ASN A 26 13.00 -6.60 -1.53
CA ASN A 26 14.40 -6.98 -1.56
C ASN A 26 14.72 -7.82 -0.31
N PRO A 27 15.12 -9.12 -0.47
CA PRO A 27 15.36 -10.01 0.67
C PRO A 27 16.52 -9.56 1.55
N ASN A 28 17.47 -8.80 1.00
CA ASN A 28 18.66 -8.33 1.69
C ASN A 28 18.45 -7.02 2.47
N VAL A 29 17.23 -6.44 2.41
CA VAL A 29 16.90 -5.18 3.07
C VAL A 29 15.96 -5.44 4.24
N SER A 30 16.32 -4.89 5.40
CA SER A 30 15.49 -4.87 6.61
C SER A 30 15.37 -3.44 7.13
N ILE A 31 14.20 -3.08 7.62
CA ILE A 31 13.91 -1.76 8.18
C ILE A 31 13.36 -1.92 9.58
N SER A 32 13.95 -1.23 10.54
CA SER A 32 13.47 -1.21 11.92
C SER A 32 12.20 -0.36 12.02
N THR A 33 11.09 -1.00 12.38
CA THR A 33 9.81 -0.32 12.59
C THR A 33 9.91 0.75 13.67
N SER A 34 10.60 0.46 14.79
CA SER A 34 10.74 1.41 15.90
C SER A 34 11.54 2.66 15.49
N GLU A 35 12.61 2.49 14.72
CA GLU A 35 13.40 3.62 14.21
C GLU A 35 12.60 4.44 13.19
N THR A 36 11.82 3.79 12.33
CA THR A 36 10.96 4.47 11.37
C THR A 36 9.96 5.38 12.09
N TYR A 37 9.30 4.89 13.14
CA TYR A 37 8.38 5.70 13.94
C TYR A 37 9.09 6.85 14.67
N LYS A 38 10.28 6.62 15.22
CA LYS A 38 11.09 7.69 15.85
C LYS A 38 11.41 8.79 14.85
N LYS A 39 11.90 8.44 13.67
CA LYS A 39 12.21 9.39 12.60
C LYS A 39 10.97 10.16 12.14
N PHE A 40 9.85 9.47 11.97
CA PHE A 40 8.58 10.09 11.61
C PHE A 40 8.16 11.12 12.67
N SER A 41 8.20 10.75 13.95
CA SER A 41 7.85 11.66 15.06
C SER A 41 8.74 12.90 15.06
N HIS A 42 10.04 12.76 14.90
CA HIS A 42 10.96 13.90 14.85
C HIS A 42 10.68 14.84 13.67
N LYS A 43 10.39 14.27 12.49
CA LYS A 43 10.23 15.07 11.25
C LYS A 43 8.85 15.72 11.13
N PHE A 44 7.80 15.08 11.64
CA PHE A 44 6.40 15.45 11.37
C PHE A 44 5.56 15.75 12.60
N CYS A 45 6.10 15.73 13.82
CA CYS A 45 5.36 15.91 15.08
C CYS A 45 4.54 17.20 15.19
N LYS A 46 4.72 18.16 14.28
CA LYS A 46 4.05 19.47 14.30
C LYS A 46 2.97 19.64 13.23
N LYS A 47 2.63 18.64 12.39
CA LYS A 47 1.91 18.94 11.14
C LYS A 47 0.60 18.20 10.84
N ASN A 48 0.14 17.23 11.58
CA ASN A 48 -0.97 16.40 11.10
C ASN A 48 -2.19 16.33 12.01
N ASN A 49 -2.94 17.44 12.08
CA ASN A 49 -4.38 17.29 12.30
C ASN A 49 -5.04 17.19 10.90
N ILE A 50 -5.26 15.97 10.40
CA ILE A 50 -6.17 15.76 9.29
C ILE A 50 -7.54 16.18 9.79
N GLY A 51 -8.15 17.20 9.17
CA GLY A 51 -9.45 17.67 9.58
C GLY A 51 -10.49 16.54 9.53
N THR A 52 -11.36 16.47 10.51
CA THR A 52 -12.45 15.48 10.59
C THR A 52 -13.27 15.39 9.30
N GLU A 53 -13.44 16.50 8.60
CA GLU A 53 -14.13 16.59 7.31
C GLU A 53 -13.46 15.78 6.20
N ILE A 54 -12.12 15.73 6.14
CA ILE A 54 -11.38 14.94 5.17
C ILE A 54 -11.53 13.45 5.49
N ILE A 55 -11.47 13.08 6.76
CA ILE A 55 -11.66 11.70 7.22
C ILE A 55 -13.07 11.21 6.84
N GLU A 56 -14.11 12.01 7.06
CA GLU A 56 -15.47 11.66 6.68
C GLU A 56 -15.66 11.53 5.17
N LYS A 57 -15.03 12.39 4.37
CA LYS A 57 -15.04 12.25 2.89
C LYS A 57 -14.40 10.93 2.45
N ILE A 58 -13.24 10.56 3.00
CA ILE A 58 -12.57 9.29 2.72
C ILE A 58 -13.46 8.13 3.12
N ARG A 59 -14.03 8.16 4.32
CA ARG A 59 -14.94 7.15 4.86
C ARG A 59 -16.15 6.92 3.96
N ASN A 60 -16.84 7.98 3.56
CA ASN A 60 -18.01 7.91 2.71
C ASN A 60 -17.67 7.38 1.30
N ASN A 61 -16.55 7.80 0.72
CA ASN A 61 -16.09 7.28 -0.56
C ASN A 61 -15.78 5.77 -0.49
N LEU A 62 -15.09 5.33 0.55
CA LEU A 62 -14.76 3.91 0.72
C LEU A 62 -16.00 3.06 1.00
N ARG A 63 -17.01 3.58 1.70
CA ARG A 63 -18.30 2.90 1.92
C ARG A 63 -19.08 2.73 0.63
N ASN A 64 -19.13 3.77 -0.21
CA ASN A 64 -19.97 3.80 -1.40
C ASN A 64 -19.31 3.12 -2.61
N ASN A 65 -18.00 3.25 -2.76
CA ASN A 65 -17.26 2.85 -3.97
C ASN A 65 -16.20 1.77 -3.70
N GLY A 66 -16.04 1.34 -2.45
CA GLY A 66 -15.00 0.40 -2.05
C GLY A 66 -13.61 0.89 -2.47
N LEU A 67 -12.70 -0.07 -2.75
CA LEU A 67 -11.34 0.25 -3.18
C LEU A 67 -11.26 0.83 -4.61
N ASN A 68 -12.33 0.78 -5.39
CA ASN A 68 -12.38 1.47 -6.69
C ASN A 68 -12.23 2.98 -6.58
N SER A 69 -12.54 3.56 -5.41
CA SER A 69 -12.31 4.97 -5.11
C SER A 69 -10.82 5.35 -5.00
N LEU A 70 -9.94 4.35 -4.90
CA LEU A 70 -8.49 4.52 -4.76
C LEU A 70 -7.74 4.54 -6.09
N ARG A 71 -8.45 4.57 -7.23
CA ARG A 71 -7.80 4.60 -8.55
C ARG A 71 -6.87 5.80 -8.68
N ILE A 72 -5.71 5.57 -9.30
CA ILE A 72 -4.71 6.62 -9.58
C ILE A 72 -5.34 7.81 -10.33
N GLU A 73 -6.34 7.54 -11.16
CA GLU A 73 -7.10 8.55 -11.95
C GLU A 73 -8.03 9.42 -11.10
N ASN A 74 -8.31 9.01 -9.85
CA ASN A 74 -9.14 9.80 -8.95
C ASN A 74 -8.28 10.58 -7.96
N PRO A 75 -7.99 11.87 -8.22
CA PRO A 75 -7.07 12.66 -7.39
C PRO A 75 -7.59 12.91 -5.96
N SER A 76 -8.84 12.56 -5.68
CA SER A 76 -9.47 12.84 -4.38
C SER A 76 -9.05 11.90 -3.25
N ILE A 77 -8.58 10.69 -3.57
CA ILE A 77 -8.10 9.73 -2.56
C ILE A 77 -6.83 9.04 -3.05
N LYS A 78 -5.70 9.50 -2.55
CA LYS A 78 -4.43 8.79 -2.71
C LYS A 78 -4.19 7.91 -1.49
N ILE A 79 -3.80 6.65 -1.71
CA ILE A 79 -3.23 5.85 -0.61
C ILE A 79 -2.00 6.61 -0.12
N LYS A 80 -1.99 6.92 1.16
CA LYS A 80 -0.90 7.61 1.82
C LYS A 80 -0.39 6.75 2.96
N ASN A 81 0.88 6.41 2.89
CA ASN A 81 1.60 5.82 4.01
C ASN A 81 2.56 6.88 4.56
N ASP A 82 2.26 7.38 5.75
CA ASP A 82 3.06 8.46 6.35
C ASP A 82 4.50 8.02 6.63
N LEU A 83 4.73 6.74 6.96
CA LEU A 83 6.06 6.18 7.17
C LEU A 83 6.87 6.10 5.87
N GLN A 84 6.20 5.95 4.71
CA GLN A 84 6.85 5.97 3.41
C GLN A 84 7.61 7.28 3.16
N LEU A 85 7.05 8.42 3.60
CA LEU A 85 7.69 9.74 3.42
C LEU A 85 9.08 9.83 4.06
N VAL A 86 9.33 9.03 5.09
CA VAL A 86 10.63 8.96 5.75
C VAL A 86 11.53 7.98 5.01
N ILE A 87 11.02 6.77 4.76
CA ILE A 87 11.82 5.65 4.28
C ILE A 87 12.20 5.80 2.80
N GLU A 88 11.30 6.28 1.95
CA GLU A 88 11.55 6.47 0.52
C GLU A 88 12.76 7.39 0.25
N ASN A 89 13.02 8.36 1.12
CA ASN A 89 14.16 9.27 0.99
C ASN A 89 15.47 8.69 1.53
N GLU A 90 15.42 7.66 2.36
CA GLU A 90 16.57 7.11 3.08
C GLU A 90 16.94 5.69 2.63
N ASN A 91 16.08 5.03 1.85
CA ASN A 91 16.26 3.65 1.45
C ASN A 91 16.07 3.49 -0.07
N ASP A 92 17.18 3.31 -0.77
CA ASP A 92 17.20 3.19 -2.23
C ASP A 92 16.40 1.99 -2.74
N SER A 93 16.35 0.89 -1.98
CA SER A 93 15.57 -0.29 -2.36
C SER A 93 14.07 0.02 -2.35
N VAL A 94 13.56 0.71 -1.33
CA VAL A 94 12.15 1.12 -1.28
C VAL A 94 11.84 2.11 -2.40
N LYS A 95 12.71 3.11 -2.60
CA LYS A 95 12.58 4.07 -3.70
C LYS A 95 12.52 3.38 -5.06
N GLN A 96 13.42 2.42 -5.30
CA GLN A 96 13.46 1.64 -6.53
C GLN A 96 12.21 0.76 -6.71
N ALA A 97 11.75 0.08 -5.64
CA ALA A 97 10.51 -0.70 -5.68
C ALA A 97 9.30 0.16 -6.06
N LEU A 98 9.13 1.32 -5.42
CA LEU A 98 8.04 2.25 -5.72
C LEU A 98 8.13 2.77 -7.15
N TYR A 99 9.34 3.08 -7.64
CA TYR A 99 9.55 3.48 -9.03
C TYR A 99 9.13 2.37 -10.02
N LEU A 100 9.53 1.13 -9.79
CA LEU A 100 9.16 -0.01 -10.65
C LEU A 100 7.65 -0.23 -10.63
N LEU A 101 7.01 -0.19 -9.46
CA LEU A 101 5.57 -0.33 -9.33
C LEU A 101 4.80 0.79 -10.03
N SER A 102 5.33 2.02 -10.05
CA SER A 102 4.70 3.16 -10.72
C SER A 102 4.62 3.03 -12.24
N LYS A 103 5.43 2.13 -12.83
CA LYS A 103 5.45 1.87 -14.29
C LYS A 103 4.51 0.75 -14.73
N LEU A 104 3.89 0.05 -13.78
CA LEU A 104 3.01 -1.07 -14.09
C LEU A 104 1.69 -0.59 -14.73
N LYS A 105 1.34 -1.21 -15.87
CA LYS A 105 0.07 -0.96 -16.54
C LYS A 105 -1.09 -1.54 -15.71
N ASN A 106 -2.24 -0.88 -15.76
CA ASN A 106 -3.46 -1.29 -15.06
C ASN A 106 -3.34 -1.38 -13.53
N CYS A 107 -2.29 -0.80 -12.96
CA CYS A 107 -2.14 -0.64 -11.53
C CYS A 107 -3.14 0.41 -11.01
N LEU A 108 -3.95 0.05 -10.03
CA LEU A 108 -4.92 0.96 -9.41
C LEU A 108 -4.21 1.94 -8.48
N THR A 109 -3.27 1.43 -7.71
CA THR A 109 -2.47 2.21 -6.76
C THR A 109 -1.30 1.36 -6.27
N PHE A 110 -0.27 2.03 -5.73
CA PHE A 110 0.90 1.37 -5.14
C PHE A 110 1.40 2.17 -3.93
N SER A 111 2.04 1.48 -3.00
CA SER A 111 2.62 2.09 -1.80
C SER A 111 3.59 1.13 -1.10
N MET A 112 4.31 1.63 -0.12
CA MET A 112 5.04 0.83 0.85
C MET A 112 4.06 0.23 1.87
N SER A 113 4.26 -1.02 2.27
CA SER A 113 3.45 -1.71 3.29
C SER A 113 4.02 -1.46 4.68
N GLY A 114 3.22 -0.86 5.57
CA GLY A 114 3.61 -0.56 6.94
C GLY A 114 4.89 0.28 7.02
N SER A 115 5.89 -0.19 7.77
CA SER A 115 7.22 0.43 7.87
C SER A 115 8.19 0.01 6.76
N GLY A 116 7.76 -0.81 5.80
CA GLY A 116 8.59 -1.36 4.74
C GLY A 116 9.41 -2.59 5.19
N PRO A 117 10.39 -3.06 4.38
CA PRO A 117 10.74 -2.60 3.03
C PRO A 117 9.81 -3.12 1.93
N THR A 118 8.81 -3.94 2.23
CA THR A 118 7.88 -4.48 1.24
C THR A 118 7.05 -3.36 0.63
N CYS A 119 6.98 -3.32 -0.70
CA CYS A 119 6.07 -2.45 -1.44
C CYS A 119 5.03 -3.28 -2.18
N PHE A 120 3.88 -2.69 -2.45
CA PHE A 120 2.79 -3.38 -3.13
C PHE A 120 2.16 -2.53 -4.24
N ALA A 121 1.58 -3.21 -5.23
CA ALA A 121 0.68 -2.64 -6.21
C ALA A 121 -0.66 -3.38 -6.18
N LEU A 122 -1.77 -2.63 -6.26
CA LEU A 122 -3.13 -3.14 -6.26
C LEU A 122 -3.66 -3.17 -7.70
N PHE A 123 -4.34 -4.26 -8.05
CA PHE A 123 -4.99 -4.47 -9.34
C PHE A 123 -6.46 -4.84 -9.16
N LYS A 124 -7.28 -4.63 -10.19
CA LYS A 124 -8.70 -4.95 -10.16
C LYS A 124 -9.02 -6.43 -9.88
N ASP A 125 -8.09 -7.34 -10.25
CA ASP A 125 -8.20 -8.78 -10.05
C ASP A 125 -6.81 -9.45 -10.00
N VAL A 126 -6.78 -10.72 -9.61
CA VAL A 126 -5.56 -11.52 -9.50
C VAL A 126 -4.94 -11.79 -10.87
N ASP A 127 -5.74 -11.97 -11.91
CA ASP A 127 -5.26 -12.26 -13.26
C ASP A 127 -4.49 -11.06 -13.83
N THR A 128 -5.01 -9.85 -13.62
CA THR A 128 -4.31 -8.61 -14.02
C THR A 128 -3.00 -8.44 -13.26
N ALA A 129 -2.97 -8.78 -11.96
CA ALA A 129 -1.75 -8.74 -11.16
C ALA A 129 -0.73 -9.79 -11.64
N ASN A 130 -1.16 -11.01 -11.95
CA ASN A 130 -0.31 -12.07 -12.49
C ASN A 130 0.29 -11.68 -13.84
N LYS A 131 -0.52 -11.09 -14.73
CA LYS A 131 -0.03 -10.58 -16.01
C LYS A 131 1.05 -9.52 -15.83
N ALA A 132 0.81 -8.56 -14.93
CA ALA A 132 1.80 -7.53 -14.62
C ALA A 132 3.10 -8.14 -14.04
N LEU A 133 3.00 -9.17 -13.18
CA LEU A 133 4.15 -9.90 -12.69
C LEU A 133 4.91 -10.59 -13.83
N MET A 134 4.23 -11.35 -14.69
CA MET A 134 4.87 -12.09 -15.78
C MET A 134 5.63 -11.16 -16.72
N GLU A 135 5.02 -10.03 -17.11
CA GLU A 135 5.62 -9.04 -17.99
C GLU A 135 6.85 -8.34 -17.40
N ASN A 136 6.99 -8.30 -16.08
CA ASN A 136 8.03 -7.53 -15.39
C ASN A 136 8.95 -8.38 -14.50
N LYS A 137 8.77 -9.71 -14.44
CA LYS A 137 9.47 -10.60 -13.53
C LYS A 137 10.99 -10.46 -13.63
N SER A 138 11.52 -10.57 -14.85
CA SER A 138 12.97 -10.43 -15.08
C SER A 138 13.50 -9.05 -14.65
N LEU A 139 12.73 -7.99 -14.85
CA LEU A 139 13.09 -6.65 -14.42
C LEU A 139 13.17 -6.56 -12.89
N PHE A 140 12.23 -7.18 -12.17
CA PHE A 140 12.25 -7.22 -10.71
C PHE A 140 13.45 -8.01 -10.18
N GLU A 141 13.73 -9.19 -10.77
CA GLU A 141 14.86 -10.06 -10.39
C GLU A 141 16.21 -9.37 -10.61
N ILE A 142 16.42 -8.73 -11.77
CA ILE A 142 17.66 -7.97 -12.08
C ILE A 142 17.88 -6.84 -11.07
N ASN A 143 16.80 -6.22 -10.57
CA ASN A 143 16.87 -5.19 -9.54
C ASN A 143 16.91 -5.74 -8.10
N GLY A 144 17.05 -7.05 -7.93
CA GLY A 144 17.22 -7.71 -6.63
C GLY A 144 15.93 -7.88 -5.83
N PHE A 145 14.76 -7.88 -6.49
CA PHE A 145 13.48 -8.06 -5.84
C PHE A 145 12.92 -9.46 -6.01
N ASN A 146 12.48 -10.05 -4.91
CA ASN A 146 11.50 -11.11 -4.93
C ASN A 146 10.11 -10.52 -5.15
N SER A 147 9.26 -11.24 -5.90
CA SER A 147 7.92 -10.77 -6.26
C SER A 147 6.89 -11.88 -6.14
N TRP A 148 5.70 -11.52 -5.66
CA TRP A 148 4.58 -12.44 -5.46
C TRP A 148 3.27 -11.77 -5.83
N VAL A 149 2.29 -12.57 -6.24
CA VAL A 149 0.91 -12.15 -6.37
C VAL A 149 0.06 -12.89 -5.35
N CYS A 150 -0.82 -12.17 -4.68
CA CYS A 150 -1.81 -12.72 -3.77
C CYS A 150 -3.17 -12.05 -3.99
N LYS A 151 -4.23 -12.68 -3.45
CA LYS A 151 -5.58 -12.13 -3.39
C LYS A 151 -5.75 -11.39 -2.07
N LEU A 152 -6.49 -10.29 -2.06
CA LEU A 152 -6.99 -9.71 -0.81
C LEU A 152 -7.99 -10.66 -0.17
N LEU A 153 -7.84 -10.90 1.12
CA LEU A 153 -8.77 -11.73 1.89
C LEU A 153 -9.99 -10.90 2.28
N GLU A 154 -11.17 -11.45 2.06
CA GLU A 154 -12.45 -10.84 2.48
C GLU A 154 -12.57 -10.82 4.01
N ASN A 155 -12.17 -11.89 4.64
CA ASN A 155 -12.07 -12.03 6.09
C ASN A 155 -10.61 -12.16 6.49
N GLY A 156 -10.27 -11.79 7.72
CA GLY A 156 -8.93 -11.97 8.25
C GLY A 156 -8.47 -13.44 8.23
N ILE A 157 -7.36 -13.74 8.89
CA ILE A 157 -6.81 -15.10 8.97
C ILE A 157 -7.89 -16.04 9.50
N THR A 158 -8.29 -17.02 8.69
CA THR A 158 -9.11 -18.16 9.15
C THR A 158 -8.14 -19.25 9.58
N SER A 159 -8.10 -19.59 10.87
CA SER A 159 -7.48 -20.83 11.33
C SER A 159 -8.40 -21.99 10.94
N ASN A 160 -7.90 -22.92 10.15
CA ASN A 160 -8.52 -24.24 9.99
C ASN A 160 -8.27 -25.06 11.24
#